data_8d50db0027a96645fd8818f996cd3457
#
_entry.id   8d50db0027a96645fd8818f996cd3457
#
_cell.length_a   1.000
_cell.length_b   1.000
_cell.length_c   1.000
_cell.angle_alpha   90.00
_cell.angle_beta   90.00
_cell.angle_gamma   90.00
#
_symmetry.space_group_name_H-M   'P 1'
#
loop_
_entity.id
_entity.type
_entity.pdbx_description
1 polymer ?
#
loop_
_entity_poly.entity_id
_entity_poly.type
_entity_poly.pdbx_seq_one_letter_code
_entity_poly.pdbx_strand_id
1 'polypeptide(L)' 'QLRTLPDISDMMADEAMTKLKALGFEPVQVAQYSEDTKIGRVIGYQSDSPGDALAYGAVVGILVSAESSGEDGE' A
#
# COMPACT_ATOMS: atom_id res chain seq x y z
N GLN A 1 16.32 -7.34 -12.62
CA GLN A 1 15.16 -7.15 -13.50
C GLN A 1 14.13 -6.27 -12.80
N LEU A 2 13.65 -5.27 -13.51
CA LEU A 2 12.73 -4.30 -12.91
C LEU A 2 11.29 -4.67 -13.17
N ARG A 3 10.43 -4.33 -12.21
CA ARG A 3 8.99 -4.48 -12.34
C ARG A 3 8.34 -3.16 -12.03
N THR A 4 7.27 -2.84 -12.75
CA THR A 4 6.57 -1.58 -12.58
C THR A 4 5.50 -1.73 -11.51
N LEU A 5 5.43 -0.75 -10.61
CA LEU A 5 4.42 -0.74 -9.58
C LEU A 5 3.05 -0.40 -10.17
N PRO A 6 2.03 -1.23 -9.92
CA PRO A 6 0.69 -0.94 -10.41
C PRO A 6 0.02 0.13 -9.55
N ASP A 7 -1.07 0.69 -10.09
CA ASP A 7 -1.90 1.60 -9.32
C ASP A 7 -2.82 0.76 -8.43
N ILE A 8 -2.59 0.85 -7.13
CA ILE A 8 -3.38 0.08 -6.16
C ILE A 8 -4.23 0.98 -5.28
N SER A 9 -4.32 2.26 -5.61
CA SER A 9 -5.11 3.17 -4.80
C SER A 9 -6.57 2.75 -4.80
N ASP A 10 -7.20 2.86 -3.64
CA ASP A 10 -8.61 2.52 -3.46
C ASP A 10 -8.91 1.03 -3.55
N MET A 11 -7.89 0.17 -3.67
CA MET A 11 -8.09 -1.27 -3.63
C MET A 11 -8.16 -1.73 -2.17
N MET A 12 -8.75 -2.91 -1.97
CA MET A 12 -8.68 -3.54 -0.66
C MET A 12 -7.23 -3.90 -0.36
N ALA A 13 -6.85 -3.76 0.91
CA ALA A 13 -5.47 -4.05 1.29
C ALA A 13 -5.06 -5.47 0.91
N ASP A 14 -5.93 -6.44 1.13
CA ASP A 14 -5.62 -7.83 0.79
C ASP A 14 -5.39 -8.00 -0.71
N GLU A 15 -6.21 -7.35 -1.52
CA GLU A 15 -6.06 -7.43 -2.97
C GLU A 15 -4.76 -6.80 -3.42
N ALA A 16 -4.42 -5.65 -2.85
CA ALA A 16 -3.17 -4.97 -3.19
C ALA A 16 -1.97 -5.81 -2.83
N MET A 17 -1.99 -6.42 -1.63
CA MET A 17 -0.88 -7.26 -1.21
C MET A 17 -0.72 -8.46 -2.12
N THR A 18 -1.84 -9.11 -2.48
CA THR A 18 -1.80 -10.26 -3.38
C THR A 18 -1.24 -9.87 -4.74
N LYS A 19 -1.69 -8.72 -5.25
CA LYS A 19 -1.23 -8.26 -6.55
C LYS A 19 0.27 -7.98 -6.54
N LEU A 20 0.77 -7.33 -5.49
CA LEU A 20 2.19 -7.02 -5.40
C LEU A 20 3.02 -8.28 -5.23
N LYS A 21 2.54 -9.24 -4.45
CA LYS A 21 3.25 -10.52 -4.30
C LYS A 21 3.33 -11.26 -5.63
N ALA A 22 2.25 -11.21 -6.40
CA ALA A 22 2.22 -11.88 -7.70
C ALA A 22 3.22 -11.25 -8.66
N LEU A 23 3.53 -9.98 -8.48
CA LEU A 23 4.52 -9.29 -9.30
C LEU A 23 5.95 -9.51 -8.79
N GLY A 24 6.09 -10.13 -7.63
CA GLY A 24 7.41 -10.43 -7.09
C GLY A 24 7.91 -9.46 -6.04
N PHE A 25 7.07 -8.51 -5.63
CA PHE A 25 7.45 -7.57 -4.58
C PHE A 25 7.13 -8.11 -3.20
N GLU A 26 7.67 -7.46 -2.18
CA GLU A 26 7.38 -7.78 -0.79
C GLU A 26 6.60 -6.65 -0.18
N PRO A 27 5.26 -6.70 -0.21
CA PRO A 27 4.45 -5.60 0.32
C PRO A 27 4.41 -5.62 1.84
N VAL A 28 4.45 -4.42 2.42
CA VAL A 28 4.34 -4.23 3.86
C VAL A 28 3.22 -3.22 4.09
N GLN A 29 2.29 -3.56 4.98
CA GLN A 29 1.18 -2.66 5.29
C GLN A 29 1.61 -1.65 6.34
N VAL A 30 1.28 -0.39 6.09
CA VAL A 30 1.49 0.70 7.03
C VAL A 30 0.14 1.36 7.25
N ALA A 31 -0.33 1.36 8.49
CA ALA A 31 -1.61 1.97 8.82
C ALA A 31 -1.47 3.49 8.84
N GLN A 32 -2.45 4.17 8.25
CA GLN A 32 -2.45 5.62 8.26
C GLN A 32 -3.88 6.12 8.25
N TYR A 33 -4.15 7.14 9.08
CA TYR A 33 -5.47 7.74 9.10
C TYR A 33 -5.73 8.51 7.81
N SER A 34 -6.92 8.33 7.25
CA SER A 34 -7.30 9.08 6.05
C SER A 34 -8.81 9.28 6.07
N GLU A 35 -9.24 10.52 5.90
CA GLU A 35 -10.66 10.83 5.81
C GLU A 35 -11.22 10.55 4.42
N ASP A 36 -10.35 10.54 3.43
CA ASP A 36 -10.78 10.41 2.04
C ASP A 36 -10.84 8.97 1.56
N THR A 37 -10.21 8.07 2.29
CA THR A 37 -10.14 6.67 1.90
C THR A 37 -10.83 5.81 2.94
N LYS A 38 -11.66 4.90 2.51
CA LYS A 38 -12.37 4.02 3.44
C LYS A 38 -11.39 3.12 4.17
N ILE A 39 -11.73 2.80 5.41
CA ILE A 39 -10.91 1.93 6.25
C ILE A 39 -10.74 0.59 5.55
N GLY A 40 -9.50 0.09 5.55
CA GLY A 40 -9.17 -1.17 4.93
C GLY A 40 -8.80 -1.06 3.47
N ARG A 41 -8.85 0.15 2.91
CA ARG A 41 -8.46 0.36 1.53
C ARG A 41 -7.11 1.04 1.46
N VAL A 42 -6.42 0.83 0.34
CA VAL A 42 -5.07 1.36 0.16
C VAL A 42 -5.14 2.82 -0.22
N ILE A 43 -4.40 3.64 0.50
CA ILE A 43 -4.26 5.05 0.17
C ILE A 43 -3.27 5.22 -0.97
N GLY A 44 -2.17 4.48 -0.92
CA GLY A 44 -1.12 4.55 -1.91
C GLY A 44 0.14 3.89 -1.39
N TYR A 45 1.26 4.23 -1.98
CA TYR A 45 2.55 3.71 -1.52
C TYR A 45 3.18 4.68 -0.53
N GLN A 46 3.96 4.14 0.39
CA GLN A 46 4.59 4.95 1.43
C GLN A 46 5.71 5.81 0.86
N SER A 47 6.58 5.21 0.06
CA SER A 47 7.75 5.93 -0.47
C SER A 47 7.82 5.89 -1.98
N ASP A 48 6.91 5.18 -2.62
CA ASP A 48 6.94 4.99 -4.06
C ASP A 48 5.68 5.54 -4.69
N SER A 49 5.62 5.45 -6.01
CA SER A 49 4.45 5.93 -6.75
C SER A 49 4.07 4.91 -7.81
N PRO A 50 2.79 4.86 -8.20
CA PRO A 50 2.40 4.00 -9.31
C PRO A 50 3.22 4.35 -10.55
N GLY A 51 3.70 3.33 -11.24
CA GLY A 51 4.53 3.53 -12.41
C GLY A 51 6.01 3.46 -12.14
N ASP A 52 6.43 3.52 -10.88
CA ASP A 52 7.84 3.37 -10.56
C ASP A 52 8.29 1.95 -10.87
N ALA A 53 9.54 1.83 -11.28
CA ALA A 53 10.13 0.53 -11.56
C ALA A 53 11.07 0.13 -10.43
N LEU A 54 10.85 -1.04 -9.86
CA LEU A 54 11.64 -1.53 -8.75
C LEU A 54 12.15 -2.92 -9.06
N ALA A 55 13.22 -3.30 -8.39
CA ALA A 55 13.83 -4.62 -8.58
C ALA A 55 12.89 -5.70 -8.05
N TYR A 56 12.98 -6.88 -8.68
CA TYR A 56 12.26 -8.04 -8.21
C TYR A 56 12.63 -8.32 -6.75
N GLY A 57 11.63 -8.55 -5.92
CA GLY A 57 11.85 -8.80 -4.51
C GLY A 57 11.96 -7.55 -3.66
N ALA A 58 11.82 -6.37 -4.24
CA ALA A 58 11.92 -5.13 -3.48
C ALA A 58 10.80 -5.04 -2.46
N VAL A 59 11.12 -4.45 -1.30
CA VAL A 59 10.13 -4.20 -0.26
C VAL A 59 9.35 -2.96 -0.63
N VAL A 60 8.03 -3.07 -0.61
CA VAL A 60 7.14 -1.97 -0.99
C VAL A 60 6.21 -1.67 0.18
N GLY A 61 6.29 -0.45 0.71
CA GLY A 61 5.39 -0.04 1.78
C GLY A 61 4.10 0.49 1.17
N ILE A 62 2.97 -0.03 1.61
CA ILE A 62 1.66 0.45 1.18
C ILE A 62 0.95 1.09 2.36
N LEU A 63 0.35 2.24 2.11
CA LEU A 63 -0.42 2.95 3.12
C LEU A 63 -1.86 2.46 3.07
N VAL A 64 -2.33 1.94 4.19
CA VAL A 64 -3.68 1.41 4.29
C VAL A 64 -4.48 2.29 5.24
N SER A 65 -5.65 2.72 4.81
CA SER A 65 -6.50 3.58 5.63
C SER A 65 -6.93 2.86 6.89
N ALA A 66 -6.77 3.52 8.03
CA ALA A 66 -7.12 2.97 9.32
C ALA A 66 -7.98 3.98 10.07
N GLU A 67 -8.66 3.49 11.10
CA GLU A 67 -9.39 4.39 11.97
C GLU A 67 -8.43 5.36 12.60
N SER A 68 -8.92 6.53 12.91
CA SER A 68 -8.14 7.62 13.47
C SER A 68 -6.84 7.16 14.11
N SER A 69 -5.86 8.00 14.11
CA SER A 69 -4.53 7.71 14.58
C SER A 69 -4.45 7.51 16.10
N GLY A 70 -5.34 7.22 16.65
CA GLY A 70 -5.24 6.77 17.88
C GLY A 70 -5.38 7.50 19.06
N GLU A 71 -5.12 7.60 19.06
CA GLU A 71 -5.17 7.96 19.75
C GLU A 71 -5.81 8.36 20.47
N ASP A 72 -6.11 8.34 20.31
CA ASP A 72 -6.68 8.71 20.83
C ASP A 72 -6.96 8.58 21.86
N GLY A 73 -6.75 8.49 22.10
CA GLY A 73 -6.99 8.45 22.82
C GLY A 73 -7.29 8.73 23.55
N GLU A 74 -7.40 8.70 23.42
CA GLU A 74 -7.80 8.95 24.02
C GLU A 74 -7.85 9.05 24.60
#